data_4794e213f4a811b7bd2c0d9cfa7600f5
#
_entry.id   4794e213f4a811b7bd2c0d9cfa7600f5
#
_cell.length_a   1.000
_cell.length_b   1.000
_cell.length_c   1.000
_cell.angle_alpha   90.00
_cell.angle_beta   90.00
_cell.angle_gamma   90.00
#
_symmetry.space_group_name_H-M   'P 1'
#
loop_
_entity.id
_entity.type
_entity.pdbx_description
1 polymer ?
#
loop_
_entity_poly.entity_id
_entity_poly.type
_entity_poly.pdbx_seq_one_letter_code
_entity_poly.pdbx_strand_id
1 'polypeptide(L)'
;PVIYPLSPPDALPIYGEGWLANKVICNIHIIPVANYGHDMPYTLPVKPSPNLNTQQSIMLYPSLCLFEGTVISQGRGTYFPFSVLGNPELKGQYSFSFTPTGIKGMAETPLHMNLACYGLDLRNYDISLLRKSKQVNIQWMIEMYKAYPYKEKFFDYKQSKEMGNIDYRTGDSNFKEQIKAGVSESDIRKSWEPWLSQYKEMRKKYLLYP
;
A
#
# COMPACT_ATOMS: atom_id res chain seq x y z
N PRO A 1 -15.13 2.21 -18.54
CA PRO A 1 -14.42 1.24 -17.73
C PRO A 1 -12.99 1.75 -17.55
N VAL A 2 -12.61 2.00 -16.29
CA VAL A 2 -11.22 2.35 -15.97
C VAL A 2 -10.45 1.02 -16.00
N ILE A 3 -9.67 0.81 -17.05
CA ILE A 3 -8.78 -0.34 -17.14
C ILE A 3 -7.57 0.01 -16.26
N TYR A 4 -7.51 -0.56 -15.07
CA TYR A 4 -6.28 -0.56 -14.29
C TYR A 4 -5.32 -1.56 -14.94
N PRO A 5 -4.12 -1.16 -15.36
CA PRO A 5 -3.14 -2.10 -15.87
C PRO A 5 -2.74 -3.05 -14.73
N LEU A 6 -3.19 -4.30 -14.80
CA LEU A 6 -2.68 -5.36 -13.95
C LEU A 6 -1.28 -5.73 -14.42
N SER A 7 -0.36 -5.91 -13.49
CA SER A 7 0.95 -6.45 -13.85
C SER A 7 0.79 -7.90 -14.36
N PRO A 8 1.61 -8.36 -15.33
CA PRO A 8 1.52 -9.74 -15.80
C PRO A 8 1.58 -10.80 -14.70
N PRO A 9 2.44 -10.68 -13.66
CA PRO A 9 2.45 -11.62 -12.53
C PRO A 9 1.15 -11.70 -11.74
N ASP A 10 0.34 -10.63 -11.73
CA ASP A 10 -0.97 -10.62 -11.06
C ASP A 10 -2.07 -11.12 -11.99
N ALA A 11 -2.02 -10.75 -13.28
CA ALA A 11 -3.00 -11.13 -14.27
C ALA A 11 -2.98 -12.63 -14.59
N LEU A 12 -1.79 -13.24 -14.70
CA LEU A 12 -1.65 -14.63 -15.09
C LEU A 12 -2.33 -15.63 -14.14
N PRO A 13 -2.18 -15.56 -12.81
CA PRO A 13 -2.93 -16.40 -11.87
C PRO A 13 -4.45 -16.21 -12.01
N ILE A 14 -4.91 -14.97 -12.15
CA ILE A 14 -6.34 -14.66 -12.28
C ILE A 14 -6.96 -15.41 -13.47
N TYR A 15 -6.27 -15.40 -14.61
CA TYR A 15 -6.74 -16.10 -15.81
C TYR A 15 -6.49 -17.61 -15.72
N GLY A 16 -5.32 -18.03 -15.29
CA GLY A 16 -4.90 -19.44 -15.29
C GLY A 16 -5.63 -20.29 -14.26
N GLU A 17 -6.01 -19.73 -13.11
CA GLU A 17 -6.75 -20.41 -12.05
C GLU A 17 -8.29 -20.28 -12.23
N GLY A 18 -8.74 -19.59 -13.26
CA GLY A 18 -10.18 -19.43 -13.53
C GLY A 18 -10.93 -18.57 -12.51
N TRP A 19 -10.26 -17.56 -11.94
CA TRP A 19 -10.84 -16.67 -10.91
C TRP A 19 -11.78 -15.59 -11.48
N LEU A 20 -11.82 -15.44 -12.81
CA LEU A 20 -12.77 -14.54 -13.44
C LEU A 20 -14.20 -15.10 -13.40
N ALA A 21 -15.19 -14.22 -13.31
CA ALA A 21 -16.59 -14.58 -13.43
C ALA A 21 -16.83 -15.39 -14.70
N ASN A 22 -17.64 -16.45 -14.59
CA ASN A 22 -17.94 -17.38 -15.69
C ASN A 22 -16.72 -18.10 -16.27
N LYS A 23 -15.60 -18.16 -15.55
CA LYS A 23 -14.34 -18.78 -15.98
C LYS A 23 -13.88 -18.28 -17.36
N VAL A 24 -14.08 -17.00 -17.64
CA VAL A 24 -13.63 -16.38 -18.89
C VAL A 24 -12.11 -16.55 -19.01
N ILE A 25 -11.69 -17.09 -20.15
CA ILE A 25 -10.28 -17.23 -20.50
C ILE A 25 -9.96 -16.19 -21.57
N CYS A 26 -8.89 -15.44 -21.37
CA CYS A 26 -8.37 -14.49 -22.34
C CYS A 26 -7.11 -15.06 -23.01
N ASN A 27 -6.99 -14.89 -24.31
CA ASN A 27 -5.74 -15.20 -24.99
C ASN A 27 -4.72 -14.09 -24.72
N ILE A 28 -3.67 -14.41 -23.93
CA ILE A 28 -2.67 -13.44 -23.47
C ILE A 28 -1.39 -13.66 -24.26
N HIS A 29 -0.89 -12.59 -24.87
CA HIS A 29 0.45 -12.55 -25.44
C HIS A 29 1.35 -11.67 -24.57
N ILE A 30 2.41 -12.24 -24.01
CA ILE A 30 3.34 -11.56 -23.09
C ILE A 30 4.63 -11.29 -23.83
N ILE A 31 5.10 -10.06 -23.78
CA ILE A 31 6.41 -9.64 -24.27
C ILE A 31 7.32 -9.43 -23.05
N PRO A 32 8.24 -10.36 -22.75
CA PRO A 32 9.15 -10.22 -21.62
C PRO A 32 10.12 -9.06 -21.81
N VAL A 33 10.49 -8.41 -20.71
CA VAL A 33 11.57 -7.41 -20.69
C VAL A 33 12.91 -8.16 -20.77
N ALA A 34 13.75 -7.81 -21.75
CA ALA A 34 15.06 -8.40 -21.88
C ALA A 34 16.02 -7.94 -20.78
N ASN A 35 16.93 -8.81 -20.36
CA ASN A 35 17.97 -8.53 -19.36
C ASN A 35 17.39 -8.03 -18.01
N TYR A 36 16.26 -8.57 -17.58
CA TYR A 36 15.60 -8.24 -16.33
C TYR A 36 15.41 -9.51 -15.48
N GLY A 37 15.57 -9.36 -14.18
CA GLY A 37 15.24 -10.36 -13.16
C GLY A 37 14.64 -9.70 -11.93
N HIS A 38 13.88 -10.45 -11.13
CA HIS A 38 13.18 -9.90 -9.95
C HIS A 38 14.12 -9.29 -8.90
N ASP A 39 15.35 -9.75 -8.81
CA ASP A 39 16.34 -9.24 -7.85
C ASP A 39 17.12 -8.01 -8.36
N MET A 40 16.89 -7.61 -9.61
CA MET A 40 17.56 -6.44 -10.19
C MET A 40 16.89 -5.14 -9.72
N PRO A 41 17.65 -4.17 -9.17
CA PRO A 41 17.14 -2.84 -8.91
C PRO A 41 16.83 -2.12 -10.22
N TYR A 42 15.65 -1.53 -10.29
CA TYR A 42 15.27 -0.74 -11.44
C TYR A 42 14.79 0.66 -11.00
N THR A 43 15.41 1.69 -11.55
CA THR A 43 14.96 3.07 -11.35
C THR A 43 14.08 3.45 -12.53
N LEU A 44 12.82 3.77 -12.26
CA LEU A 44 11.88 4.15 -13.30
C LEU A 44 12.30 5.47 -13.97
N PRO A 45 12.43 5.50 -15.31
CA PRO A 45 12.79 6.71 -16.04
C PRO A 45 11.66 7.74 -16.05
N VAL A 46 10.42 7.28 -15.87
CA VAL A 46 9.22 8.12 -15.84
C VAL A 46 8.44 7.82 -14.57
N LYS A 47 7.92 8.85 -13.92
CA LYS A 47 7.07 8.73 -12.73
C LYS A 47 5.78 7.97 -13.09
N PRO A 48 5.42 6.89 -12.39
CA PRO A 48 4.25 6.09 -12.73
C PRO A 48 2.93 6.81 -12.42
N SER A 49 2.97 7.79 -11.51
CA SER A 49 1.82 8.59 -11.10
C SER A 49 2.28 9.93 -10.54
N PRO A 50 1.48 11.00 -10.62
CA PRO A 50 1.77 12.25 -9.91
C PRO A 50 1.97 12.05 -8.39
N ASN A 51 1.26 11.08 -7.79
CA ASN A 51 1.40 10.74 -6.38
C ASN A 51 2.46 9.66 -6.08
N LEU A 52 3.16 9.13 -7.09
CA LEU A 52 4.33 8.26 -6.93
C LEU A 52 5.48 8.88 -7.70
N ASN A 53 5.97 10.01 -7.18
CA ASN A 53 6.82 10.95 -7.90
C ASN A 53 8.32 10.79 -7.61
N THR A 54 8.68 9.88 -6.72
CA THR A 54 10.07 9.58 -6.34
C THR A 54 10.27 8.07 -6.20
N GLN A 55 11.52 7.59 -6.33
CA GLN A 55 11.87 6.20 -6.04
C GLN A 55 11.51 5.84 -4.59
N GLN A 56 11.68 6.76 -3.66
CA GLN A 56 11.30 6.61 -2.25
C GLN A 56 9.80 6.28 -2.11
N SER A 57 8.94 7.10 -2.71
CA SER A 57 7.49 6.90 -2.64
C SER A 57 7.04 5.58 -3.28
N ILE A 58 7.68 5.17 -4.38
CA ILE A 58 7.41 3.91 -5.08
C ILE A 58 7.73 2.71 -4.18
N MET A 59 8.88 2.73 -3.51
CA MET A 59 9.31 1.64 -2.63
C MET A 59 8.51 1.57 -1.32
N LEU A 60 8.05 2.71 -0.80
CA LEU A 60 7.21 2.78 0.39
C LEU A 60 5.74 2.43 0.09
N TYR A 61 5.29 2.62 -1.15
CA TYR A 61 3.88 2.50 -1.54
C TYR A 61 3.20 1.19 -1.11
N PRO A 62 3.79 -0.01 -1.26
CA PRO A 62 3.14 -1.26 -0.85
C PRO A 62 2.75 -1.29 0.63
N SER A 63 3.50 -0.59 1.49
CA SER A 63 3.20 -0.47 2.91
C SER A 63 2.25 0.70 3.21
N LEU A 64 2.44 1.83 2.52
CA LEU A 64 1.69 3.06 2.81
C LEU A 64 0.31 3.10 2.14
N CYS A 65 0.09 2.36 1.06
CA CYS A 65 -1.24 2.28 0.43
C CYS A 65 -2.30 1.67 1.35
N LEU A 66 -1.92 0.86 2.35
CA LEU A 66 -2.83 0.32 3.35
C LEU A 66 -3.52 1.44 4.15
N PHE A 67 -2.83 2.56 4.37
CA PHE A 67 -3.38 3.71 5.08
C PHE A 67 -4.47 4.46 4.31
N GLU A 68 -4.64 4.20 3.02
CA GLU A 68 -5.79 4.74 2.27
C GLU A 68 -7.13 4.18 2.74
N GLY A 69 -7.14 3.15 3.58
CA GLY A 69 -8.29 2.63 4.31
C GLY A 69 -8.42 3.17 5.74
N THR A 70 -7.72 4.24 6.10
CA THR A 70 -7.68 4.82 7.44
C THR A 70 -7.81 6.34 7.41
N VAL A 71 -7.92 6.95 8.59
CA VAL A 71 -7.92 8.42 8.75
C VAL A 71 -6.52 9.04 8.70
N ILE A 72 -5.47 8.26 8.47
CA ILE A 72 -4.09 8.75 8.39
C ILE A 72 -3.77 9.20 6.97
N SER A 73 -3.32 10.44 6.81
CA SER A 73 -2.83 10.96 5.53
C SER A 73 -1.49 10.34 5.17
N GLN A 74 -1.35 9.93 3.90
CA GLN A 74 -0.10 9.43 3.31
C GLN A 74 0.66 10.55 2.57
N GLY A 75 0.41 11.82 2.92
CA GLY A 75 1.06 12.97 2.31
C GLY A 75 0.53 13.36 0.93
N ARG A 76 -0.63 12.83 0.47
CA ARG A 76 -1.30 13.38 -0.71
C ARG A 76 -1.62 14.85 -0.47
N GLY A 77 -1.44 15.70 -1.49
CA GLY A 77 -1.52 17.15 -1.34
C GLY A 77 -0.24 17.80 -0.80
N THR A 78 0.88 17.06 -0.86
CA THR A 78 2.24 17.58 -0.66
C THR A 78 3.11 17.20 -1.86
N TYR A 79 4.34 17.72 -1.94
CA TYR A 79 5.31 17.32 -2.97
C TYR A 79 6.06 16.01 -2.65
N PHE A 80 5.73 15.36 -1.52
CA PHE A 80 6.30 14.08 -1.07
C PHE A 80 5.23 13.06 -0.68
N PRO A 81 4.23 12.81 -1.57
CA PRO A 81 3.18 11.84 -1.30
C PRO A 81 3.77 10.43 -1.13
N PHE A 82 3.14 9.62 -0.30
CA PHE A 82 3.60 8.27 0.08
C PHE A 82 5.04 8.22 0.60
N SER A 83 5.46 9.31 1.29
CA SER A 83 6.75 9.37 1.99
C SER A 83 6.60 9.90 3.41
N VAL A 84 5.38 10.11 3.86
CA VAL A 84 5.02 10.54 5.22
C VAL A 84 3.70 9.92 5.65
N LEU A 85 3.47 9.85 6.95
CA LEU A 85 2.19 9.46 7.56
C LEU A 85 1.82 10.48 8.62
N GLY A 86 0.55 10.88 8.70
CA GLY A 86 0.15 11.81 9.75
C GLY A 86 -1.35 12.10 9.81
N ASN A 87 -1.75 12.67 10.95
CA ASN A 87 -3.11 13.08 11.23
C ASN A 87 -3.09 14.28 12.19
N PRO A 88 -4.03 15.24 12.12
CA PRO A 88 -4.10 16.38 13.04
C PRO A 88 -4.20 15.98 14.51
N GLU A 89 -4.90 14.89 14.82
CA GLU A 89 -5.12 14.41 16.20
C GLU A 89 -3.87 13.78 16.85
N LEU A 90 -2.77 13.65 16.09
CA LEU A 90 -1.48 13.18 16.60
C LEU A 90 -0.58 14.33 17.09
N LYS A 91 -1.12 15.55 17.17
CA LYS A 91 -0.41 16.72 17.72
C LYS A 91 0.14 16.43 19.10
N GLY A 92 1.42 16.74 19.30
CA GLY A 92 2.12 16.52 20.57
C GLY A 92 2.68 15.11 20.78
N GLN A 93 2.32 14.14 19.93
CA GLN A 93 2.87 12.79 19.96
C GLN A 93 4.06 12.63 19.00
N TYR A 94 4.10 13.43 17.92
CA TYR A 94 5.17 13.46 16.93
C TYR A 94 5.67 14.89 16.76
N SER A 95 6.98 15.05 16.57
CA SER A 95 7.62 16.34 16.30
C SER A 95 7.51 16.76 14.82
N PHE A 96 7.46 15.79 13.90
CA PHE A 96 7.32 16.07 12.48
C PHE A 96 5.87 16.40 12.13
N SER A 97 5.69 17.40 11.27
CA SER A 97 4.39 17.77 10.74
C SER A 97 4.45 18.19 9.28
N PHE A 98 3.31 18.07 8.59
CA PHE A 98 3.11 18.56 7.23
C PHE A 98 1.67 19.01 7.06
N THR A 99 1.41 19.86 6.07
CA THR A 99 0.05 20.35 5.78
C THR A 99 -0.32 20.00 4.35
N PRO A 100 -1.28 19.07 4.14
CA PRO A 100 -1.82 18.81 2.81
C PRO A 100 -2.52 20.04 2.24
N THR A 101 -2.30 20.32 0.94
CA THR A 101 -2.97 21.41 0.21
C THR A 101 -3.52 20.89 -1.11
N GLY A 102 -4.46 21.59 -1.71
CA GLY A 102 -4.95 21.24 -3.04
C GLY A 102 -3.86 21.46 -4.10
N ILE A 103 -3.43 20.38 -4.78
CA ILE A 103 -2.45 20.45 -5.86
C ILE A 103 -3.12 19.97 -7.15
N LYS A 104 -3.30 20.87 -8.11
CA LYS A 104 -3.93 20.58 -9.42
C LYS A 104 -3.20 19.44 -10.15
N GLY A 105 -3.95 18.46 -10.65
CA GLY A 105 -3.42 17.32 -11.40
C GLY A 105 -2.71 16.27 -10.54
N MET A 106 -2.70 16.43 -9.20
CA MET A 106 -2.07 15.49 -8.27
C MET A 106 -3.07 15.05 -7.18
N ALA A 107 -3.49 15.97 -6.30
CA ALA A 107 -4.48 15.75 -5.26
C ALA A 107 -5.20 17.08 -4.97
N GLU A 108 -6.36 17.29 -5.58
CA GLU A 108 -7.06 18.58 -5.49
C GLU A 108 -7.79 18.74 -4.16
N THR A 109 -8.28 17.66 -3.59
CA THR A 109 -8.96 17.62 -2.29
C THR A 109 -8.37 16.51 -1.40
N PRO A 110 -7.13 16.67 -0.93
CA PRO A 110 -6.48 15.65 -0.10
C PRO A 110 -7.14 15.54 1.28
N LEU A 111 -6.98 14.37 1.91
CA LEU A 111 -7.39 14.18 3.31
C LEU A 111 -6.69 15.19 4.21
N HIS A 112 -7.43 15.80 5.14
CA HIS A 112 -6.97 16.85 6.06
C HIS A 112 -6.43 18.10 5.35
N MET A 113 -7.02 18.48 4.20
CA MET A 113 -6.61 19.67 3.45
C MET A 113 -6.56 20.92 4.35
N ASN A 114 -5.44 21.65 4.29
CA ASN A 114 -5.15 22.85 5.09
C ASN A 114 -5.05 22.64 6.62
N LEU A 115 -4.97 21.38 7.09
CA LEU A 115 -4.74 21.07 8.50
C LEU A 115 -3.32 20.52 8.69
N ALA A 116 -2.66 20.96 9.77
CA ALA A 116 -1.35 20.39 10.13
C ALA A 116 -1.53 18.96 10.61
N CYS A 117 -0.93 18.00 9.90
CA CYS A 117 -0.88 16.58 10.25
C CYS A 117 0.45 16.28 10.92
N TYR A 118 0.44 15.57 12.03
CA TYR A 118 1.60 15.16 12.80
C TYR A 118 1.83 13.65 12.64
N GLY A 119 3.10 13.20 12.58
CA GLY A 119 3.35 11.78 12.38
C GLY A 119 4.77 11.43 11.94
N LEU A 120 4.92 10.43 11.07
CA LEU A 120 6.20 9.90 10.63
C LEU A 120 6.71 10.58 9.37
N ASP A 121 8.00 10.94 9.38
CA ASP A 121 8.74 11.35 8.20
C ASP A 121 9.56 10.16 7.66
N LEU A 122 9.15 9.64 6.52
CA LEU A 122 9.79 8.50 5.87
C LEU A 122 10.57 8.90 4.62
N ARG A 123 10.76 10.20 4.37
CA ARG A 123 11.48 10.71 3.19
C ARG A 123 12.93 10.21 3.13
N ASN A 124 13.53 10.01 4.30
CA ASN A 124 14.90 9.50 4.45
C ASN A 124 14.96 8.08 5.03
N TYR A 125 13.82 7.35 5.03
CA TYR A 125 13.80 5.96 5.45
C TYR A 125 14.68 5.10 4.52
N ASP A 126 15.48 4.20 5.09
CA ASP A 126 16.30 3.28 4.31
C ASP A 126 15.42 2.22 3.61
N ILE A 127 15.04 2.51 2.37
CA ILE A 127 14.22 1.60 1.55
C ILE A 127 14.91 0.28 1.22
N SER A 128 16.23 0.16 1.43
CA SER A 128 16.94 -1.11 1.27
C SER A 128 16.46 -2.16 2.27
N LEU A 129 15.95 -1.73 3.43
CA LEU A 129 15.38 -2.62 4.45
C LEU A 129 14.09 -3.31 3.93
N LEU A 130 13.20 -2.55 3.27
CA LEU A 130 11.99 -3.14 2.65
C LEU A 130 12.36 -4.12 1.55
N ARG A 131 13.34 -3.77 0.73
CA ARG A 131 13.81 -4.64 -0.34
C ARG A 131 14.43 -5.94 0.20
N LYS A 132 15.28 -5.85 1.24
CA LYS A 132 15.92 -7.00 1.88
C LYS A 132 14.90 -7.91 2.57
N SER A 133 13.92 -7.35 3.26
CA SER A 133 12.88 -8.12 3.95
C SER A 133 11.90 -8.79 2.98
N LYS A 134 11.73 -8.23 1.76
CA LYS A 134 10.69 -8.64 0.78
C LYS A 134 9.28 -8.65 1.40
N GLN A 135 9.02 -7.75 2.36
CA GLN A 135 7.78 -7.69 3.13
C GLN A 135 7.23 -6.27 3.17
N VAL A 136 5.90 -6.13 3.17
CA VAL A 136 5.24 -4.87 3.54
C VAL A 136 5.46 -4.58 5.01
N ASN A 137 5.71 -3.34 5.36
CA ASN A 137 5.86 -2.93 6.76
C ASN A 137 4.48 -2.65 7.35
N ILE A 138 3.97 -3.55 8.18
CA ILE A 138 2.71 -3.38 8.91
C ILE A 138 2.91 -2.78 10.30
N GLN A 139 4.16 -2.67 10.77
CA GLN A 139 4.49 -2.08 12.07
C GLN A 139 4.03 -0.61 12.13
N TRP A 140 4.14 0.13 11.03
CA TRP A 140 3.63 1.50 10.97
C TRP A 140 2.12 1.58 11.18
N MET A 141 1.34 0.59 10.69
CA MET A 141 -0.10 0.53 10.94
C MET A 141 -0.39 0.33 12.43
N ILE A 142 0.32 -0.60 13.06
CA ILE A 142 0.21 -0.88 14.50
C ILE A 142 0.59 0.37 15.31
N GLU A 143 1.69 1.05 14.95
CA GLU A 143 2.16 2.26 15.61
C GLU A 143 1.13 3.40 15.50
N MET A 144 0.68 3.72 14.29
CA MET A 144 -0.29 4.77 14.04
C MET A 144 -1.63 4.49 14.73
N TYR A 145 -2.08 3.23 14.72
CA TYR A 145 -3.29 2.83 15.45
C TYR A 145 -3.11 3.03 16.95
N LYS A 146 -1.98 2.62 17.53
CA LYS A 146 -1.69 2.81 18.96
C LYS A 146 -1.61 4.28 19.36
N ALA A 147 -1.06 5.13 18.50
CA ALA A 147 -0.93 6.55 18.75
C ALA A 147 -2.27 7.30 18.59
N TYR A 148 -3.12 6.92 17.65
CA TYR A 148 -4.35 7.65 17.34
C TYR A 148 -5.36 7.60 18.50
N PRO A 149 -5.87 8.77 18.98
CA PRO A 149 -6.68 8.82 20.21
C PRO A 149 -8.07 8.20 20.07
N TYR A 150 -8.69 8.30 18.86
CA TYR A 150 -10.06 7.85 18.62
C TYR A 150 -10.09 6.52 17.89
N LYS A 151 -9.74 5.44 18.59
CA LYS A 151 -9.54 4.08 18.05
C LYS A 151 -10.67 3.60 17.15
N GLU A 152 -11.91 3.85 17.55
CA GLU A 152 -13.14 3.48 16.85
C GLU A 152 -13.25 4.12 15.47
N LYS A 153 -12.63 5.31 15.28
CA LYS A 153 -12.66 6.06 14.02
C LYS A 153 -11.47 5.81 13.11
N PHE A 154 -10.46 5.08 13.56
CA PHE A 154 -9.20 4.91 12.83
C PHE A 154 -9.41 4.35 11.41
N PHE A 155 -10.31 3.39 11.25
CA PHE A 155 -10.64 2.75 9.98
C PHE A 155 -11.90 3.33 9.30
N ASP A 156 -12.41 4.46 9.80
CA ASP A 156 -13.64 5.10 9.32
C ASP A 156 -13.36 6.09 8.19
N TYR A 157 -12.61 5.68 7.17
CA TYR A 157 -12.33 6.56 6.04
C TYR A 157 -13.45 6.52 5.00
N LYS A 158 -14.15 7.65 4.84
CA LYS A 158 -15.39 7.79 4.05
C LYS A 158 -15.20 8.18 2.58
N GLN A 159 -14.01 8.08 1.98
CA GLN A 159 -13.81 8.57 0.60
C GLN A 159 -14.55 7.76 -0.49
N SER A 160 -14.85 6.50 -0.25
CA SER A 160 -15.87 5.73 -0.96
C SER A 160 -16.23 4.50 -0.14
N LYS A 161 -17.48 4.02 -0.26
CA LYS A 161 -17.91 2.80 0.45
C LYS A 161 -17.09 1.57 0.07
N GLU A 162 -16.50 1.55 -1.12
CA GLU A 162 -15.75 0.41 -1.65
C GLU A 162 -14.23 0.60 -1.56
N MET A 163 -13.70 1.75 -1.99
CA MET A 163 -12.24 1.99 -2.04
C MET A 163 -11.63 2.46 -0.71
N GLY A 164 -12.42 2.91 0.27
CA GLY A 164 -11.96 3.34 1.58
C GLY A 164 -11.91 2.23 2.64
N ASN A 165 -12.31 1.01 2.31
CA ASN A 165 -12.28 -0.09 3.27
C ASN A 165 -10.89 -0.77 3.26
N ILE A 166 -10.29 -0.88 4.43
CA ILE A 166 -9.00 -1.57 4.62
C ILE A 166 -9.06 -3.03 4.16
N ASP A 167 -10.21 -3.71 4.30
CA ASP A 167 -10.38 -5.11 3.91
C ASP A 167 -10.15 -5.30 2.40
N TYR A 168 -10.54 -4.33 1.55
CA TYR A 168 -10.23 -4.37 0.11
C TYR A 168 -8.74 -4.14 -0.18
N ARG A 169 -8.03 -3.39 0.67
CA ARG A 169 -6.61 -3.12 0.51
C ARG A 169 -5.74 -4.32 0.90
N THR A 170 -6.17 -5.05 1.92
CA THR A 170 -5.45 -6.21 2.43
C THR A 170 -5.90 -7.52 1.79
N GLY A 171 -7.12 -7.57 1.24
CA GLY A 171 -7.77 -8.81 0.81
C GLY A 171 -8.11 -9.72 2.00
N ASP A 172 -8.10 -9.19 3.23
CA ASP A 172 -8.32 -9.94 4.47
C ASP A 172 -9.16 -9.13 5.46
N SER A 173 -10.34 -9.61 5.78
CA SER A 173 -11.23 -8.99 6.76
C SER A 173 -10.72 -9.11 8.21
N ASN A 174 -9.81 -10.03 8.50
CA ASN A 174 -9.27 -10.24 9.84
C ASN A 174 -8.18 -9.22 10.20
N PHE A 175 -7.45 -8.69 9.22
CA PHE A 175 -6.34 -7.77 9.47
C PHE A 175 -6.74 -6.59 10.35
N LYS A 176 -7.84 -5.93 10.03
CA LYS A 176 -8.37 -4.81 10.80
C LYS A 176 -8.68 -5.20 12.25
N GLU A 177 -9.33 -6.34 12.44
CA GLU A 177 -9.71 -6.81 13.77
C GLU A 177 -8.49 -7.23 14.60
N GLN A 178 -7.46 -7.80 13.96
CA GLN A 178 -6.18 -8.10 14.61
C GLN A 178 -5.46 -6.83 15.08
N ILE A 179 -5.44 -5.76 14.25
CA ILE A 179 -4.88 -4.46 14.66
C ILE A 179 -5.64 -3.89 15.86
N LYS A 180 -6.99 -3.91 15.83
CA LYS A 180 -7.84 -3.44 16.94
C LYS A 180 -7.62 -4.22 18.22
N ALA A 181 -7.45 -5.53 18.11
CA ALA A 181 -7.18 -6.42 19.23
C ALA A 181 -5.73 -6.29 19.79
N GLY A 182 -4.87 -5.51 19.15
CA GLY A 182 -3.48 -5.33 19.58
C GLY A 182 -2.61 -6.55 19.34
N VAL A 183 -2.97 -7.40 18.38
CA VAL A 183 -2.17 -8.59 18.01
C VAL A 183 -0.79 -8.14 17.53
N SER A 184 0.24 -8.90 17.89
CA SER A 184 1.62 -8.59 17.49
C SER A 184 1.81 -8.74 15.98
N GLU A 185 2.77 -7.98 15.40
CA GLU A 185 3.13 -8.13 13.98
C GLU A 185 3.47 -9.58 13.63
N SER A 186 4.23 -10.26 14.50
CA SER A 186 4.63 -11.64 14.28
C SER A 186 3.45 -12.60 14.20
N ASP A 187 2.43 -12.41 15.05
CA ASP A 187 1.26 -13.28 15.07
C ASP A 187 0.31 -12.96 13.91
N ILE A 188 0.17 -11.69 13.53
CA ILE A 188 -0.54 -11.31 12.30
C ILE A 188 0.10 -12.02 11.10
N ARG A 189 1.43 -11.98 10.97
CA ARG A 189 2.14 -12.65 9.85
C ARG A 189 1.98 -14.16 9.89
N LYS A 190 2.02 -14.78 11.06
CA LYS A 190 1.77 -16.22 11.20
C LYS A 190 0.35 -16.62 10.75
N SER A 191 -0.65 -15.77 10.98
CA SER A 191 -2.02 -16.05 10.54
C SER A 191 -2.17 -16.11 9.01
N TRP A 192 -1.29 -15.45 8.27
CA TRP A 192 -1.29 -15.46 6.80
C TRP A 192 -0.54 -16.66 6.20
N GLU A 193 0.38 -17.25 6.95
CA GLU A 193 1.35 -18.20 6.42
C GLU A 193 0.74 -19.42 5.70
N PRO A 194 -0.35 -20.06 6.19
CA PRO A 194 -0.94 -21.21 5.50
C PRO A 194 -1.43 -20.83 4.09
N TRP A 195 -2.14 -19.72 3.97
CA TRP A 195 -2.66 -19.24 2.69
C TRP A 195 -1.54 -18.68 1.79
N LEU A 196 -0.62 -17.91 2.36
CA LEU A 196 0.49 -17.31 1.64
C LEU A 196 1.43 -18.37 1.05
N SER A 197 1.68 -19.46 1.78
CA SER A 197 2.49 -20.58 1.31
C SER A 197 1.82 -21.31 0.15
N GLN A 198 0.51 -21.56 0.23
CA GLN A 198 -0.25 -22.14 -0.88
C GLN A 198 -0.23 -21.23 -2.12
N TYR A 199 -0.43 -19.93 -1.95
CA TYR A 199 -0.37 -18.97 -3.04
C TYR A 199 1.02 -18.91 -3.68
N LYS A 200 2.09 -18.85 -2.88
CA LYS A 200 3.47 -18.86 -3.36
C LYS A 200 3.78 -20.11 -4.19
N GLU A 201 3.30 -21.27 -3.77
CA GLU A 201 3.46 -22.51 -4.51
C GLU A 201 2.71 -22.47 -5.85
N MET A 202 1.44 -22.12 -5.81
CA MET A 202 0.58 -22.00 -6.99
C MET A 202 1.16 -21.01 -8.02
N ARG A 203 1.62 -19.83 -7.57
CA ARG A 203 2.11 -18.78 -8.48
C ARG A 203 3.42 -19.10 -9.19
N LYS A 204 4.21 -20.11 -8.74
CA LYS A 204 5.51 -20.45 -9.36
C LYS A 204 5.41 -20.66 -10.86
N LYS A 205 4.35 -21.32 -11.33
CA LYS A 205 4.11 -21.56 -12.77
C LYS A 205 3.82 -20.32 -13.60
N TYR A 206 3.56 -19.17 -12.94
CA TYR A 206 3.24 -17.89 -13.57
C TYR A 206 4.40 -16.89 -13.50
N LEU A 207 5.51 -17.23 -12.85
CA LEU A 207 6.66 -16.34 -12.78
C LEU A 207 7.38 -16.33 -14.14
N LEU A 208 7.49 -15.12 -14.71
CA LEU A 208 8.09 -14.89 -16.03
C LEU A 208 9.62 -14.75 -15.98
N TYR A 209 10.14 -14.41 -14.80
CA TYR A 209 11.55 -14.12 -14.58
C TYR A 209 12.09 -14.95 -13.42
N PRO A 210 13.37 -15.35 -13.47
CA PRO A 210 14.02 -16.09 -12.39
C PRO A 210 14.16 -15.25 -11.10
#